data_2a6423110c2653d15ebf0e724bda2b0d
#
_entry.id   2a6423110c2653d15ebf0e724bda2b0d
#
_cell.length_a   1.000
_cell.length_b   1.000
_cell.length_c   1.000
_cell.angle_alpha   90.00
_cell.angle_beta   90.00
_cell.angle_gamma   90.00
#
_symmetry.space_group_name_H-M   'P 1'
#
loop_
_entity.id
_entity.type
_entity.pdbx_description
1 polymer ?
#
loop_
_entity_poly.entity_id
_entity_poly.type
_entity_poly.pdbx_seq_one_letter_code
_entity_poly.pdbx_strand_id
1 'polypeptide(L)'
;MTINELQDEVIEEFEGFTDWMDKYQLLIDLGNEQKPLDNRYKTESNLIDGCQSRVWLQADYVDGKMILTAESDALIVKGIISLLIRVLSGHTPKEIIDADLYFIDRIGLKEHLS
;
A
#
# COMPACT_ATOMS: atom_id res chain seq x y z
N MET A 1 -12.53 -1.72 -11.24
CA MET A 1 -11.36 -2.56 -11.60
C MET A 1 -11.17 -3.67 -10.59
N THR A 2 -10.74 -4.82 -11.04
CA THR A 2 -10.41 -5.93 -10.14
C THR A 2 -9.07 -5.67 -9.45
N ILE A 3 -8.82 -6.40 -8.36
CA ILE A 3 -7.53 -6.34 -7.66
C ILE A 3 -6.39 -6.68 -8.62
N ASN A 4 -6.56 -7.71 -9.45
CA ASN A 4 -5.51 -8.10 -10.40
C ASN A 4 -5.26 -7.03 -11.47
N GLU A 5 -6.30 -6.39 -11.97
CA GLU A 5 -6.13 -5.29 -12.92
C GLU A 5 -5.36 -4.13 -12.30
N LEU A 6 -5.64 -3.81 -11.03
CA LEU A 6 -4.93 -2.76 -10.32
C LEU A 6 -3.47 -3.13 -10.09
N GLN A 7 -3.20 -4.39 -9.76
CA GLN A 7 -1.82 -4.88 -9.61
C GLN A 7 -1.05 -4.73 -10.91
N ASP A 8 -1.69 -5.10 -12.02
CA ASP A 8 -1.06 -5.03 -13.34
C ASP A 8 -0.72 -3.58 -13.72
N GLU A 9 -1.58 -2.62 -13.35
CA GLU A 9 -1.28 -1.20 -13.54
C GLU A 9 -0.03 -0.76 -12.76
N VAL A 10 0.09 -1.20 -11.50
CA VAL A 10 1.25 -0.88 -10.67
C VAL A 10 2.52 -1.46 -11.28
N ILE A 11 2.47 -2.72 -11.70
CA ILE A 11 3.61 -3.39 -12.34
C ILE A 11 4.05 -2.61 -13.58
N GLU A 12 3.11 -2.21 -14.40
CA GLU A 12 3.39 -1.46 -15.63
C GLU A 12 4.08 -0.12 -15.32
N GLU A 13 3.63 0.59 -14.27
CA GLU A 13 4.24 1.85 -13.87
C GLU A 13 5.69 1.68 -13.44
N PHE A 14 6.04 0.56 -12.80
CA PHE A 14 7.40 0.31 -12.32
C PHE A 14 8.32 -0.32 -13.38
N GLU A 15 7.77 -0.98 -14.39
CA GLU A 15 8.56 -1.61 -15.44
C GLU A 15 9.39 -0.61 -16.26
N GLY A 16 8.96 0.65 -16.30
CA GLY A 16 9.69 1.70 -17.00
C GLY A 16 11.00 2.11 -16.33
N PHE A 17 11.22 1.68 -15.09
CA PHE A 17 12.42 2.02 -14.32
C PHE A 17 13.33 0.82 -14.17
N THR A 18 14.62 1.00 -14.50
CA THR A 18 15.62 -0.04 -14.36
C THR A 18 16.51 0.20 -13.14
N ASP A 19 16.58 1.44 -12.69
CA ASP A 19 17.41 1.86 -11.56
C ASP A 19 16.57 1.92 -10.29
N TRP A 20 17.10 1.37 -9.19
CA TRP A 20 16.42 1.39 -7.87
C TRP A 20 16.20 2.81 -7.35
N MET A 21 17.11 3.73 -7.66
CA MET A 21 16.94 5.14 -7.25
C MET A 21 15.65 5.73 -7.84
N ASP A 22 15.36 5.42 -9.09
CA ASP A 22 14.15 5.89 -9.76
C ASP A 22 12.89 5.24 -9.15
N LYS A 23 12.97 3.95 -8.82
CA LYS A 23 11.87 3.23 -8.16
C LYS A 23 11.59 3.80 -6.77
N TYR A 24 12.64 4.07 -6.00
CA TYR A 24 12.50 4.70 -4.69
C TYR A 24 11.87 6.08 -4.80
N GLN A 25 12.30 6.87 -5.77
CA GLN A 25 11.73 8.20 -5.96
C GLN A 25 10.23 8.12 -6.29
N LEU A 26 9.84 7.16 -7.13
CA LEU A 26 8.42 6.94 -7.42
C LEU A 26 7.65 6.56 -6.16
N LEU A 27 8.20 5.66 -5.34
CA LEU A 27 7.57 5.28 -4.07
C LEU A 27 7.39 6.47 -3.14
N ILE A 28 8.42 7.31 -3.00
CA ILE A 28 8.37 8.50 -2.15
C ILE A 28 7.28 9.45 -2.66
N ASP A 29 7.23 9.68 -3.96
CA ASP A 29 6.24 10.57 -4.57
C ASP A 29 4.82 10.05 -4.36
N LEU A 30 4.60 8.76 -4.56
CA LEU A 30 3.29 8.13 -4.33
C LEU A 30 2.87 8.22 -2.87
N GLY A 31 3.81 8.00 -1.96
CA GLY A 31 3.53 8.13 -0.53
C GLY A 31 3.16 9.56 -0.13
N ASN A 32 3.82 10.54 -0.72
CA ASN A 32 3.54 11.95 -0.44
C ASN A 32 2.20 12.41 -1.02
N GLU A 33 1.74 11.78 -2.07
CA GLU A 33 0.42 12.04 -2.66
C GLU A 33 -0.71 11.39 -1.86
N GLN A 34 -0.38 10.41 -1.03
CA GLN A 34 -1.35 9.70 -0.20
C GLN A 34 -2.01 10.67 0.78
N LYS A 35 -3.34 10.62 0.87
CA LYS A 35 -4.08 11.43 1.81
C LYS A 35 -3.65 11.09 3.25
N PRO A 36 -3.29 12.10 4.07
CA PRO A 36 -2.90 11.83 5.45
C PRO A 36 -4.03 11.19 6.25
N LEU A 37 -3.66 10.29 7.15
CA LEU A 37 -4.60 9.69 8.09
C LEU A 37 -4.91 10.70 9.19
N ASP A 38 -6.20 10.87 9.52
CA ASP A 38 -6.62 11.72 10.61
C ASP A 38 -5.98 11.24 11.92
N ASN A 39 -5.47 12.17 12.72
CA ASN A 39 -4.76 11.83 13.97
C ASN A 39 -5.61 10.98 14.93
N ARG A 40 -6.95 11.11 14.91
CA ARG A 40 -7.83 10.30 15.75
C ARG A 40 -7.71 8.80 15.48
N TYR A 41 -7.22 8.43 14.30
CA TYR A 41 -7.02 7.02 13.92
C TYR A 41 -5.59 6.54 14.17
N LYS A 42 -4.69 7.41 14.57
CA LYS A 42 -3.31 7.03 14.91
C LYS A 42 -3.24 6.55 16.36
N THR A 43 -3.90 5.43 16.61
CA THR A 43 -4.03 4.81 17.92
C THR A 43 -3.26 3.48 17.97
N GLU A 44 -3.03 2.98 19.17
CA GLU A 44 -2.36 1.69 19.35
C GLU A 44 -3.16 0.54 18.71
N SER A 45 -4.48 0.62 18.72
CA SER A 45 -5.32 -0.43 18.11
C SER A 45 -5.18 -0.49 16.60
N ASN A 46 -4.80 0.61 15.96
CA ASN A 46 -4.58 0.67 14.51
C ASN A 46 -3.10 0.48 14.13
N LEU A 47 -2.21 0.43 15.12
CA LEU A 47 -0.78 0.25 14.89
C LEU A 47 -0.49 -1.20 14.52
N ILE A 48 0.22 -1.40 13.42
CA ILE A 48 0.59 -2.74 12.97
C ILE A 48 1.84 -3.20 13.71
N ASP A 49 1.74 -4.33 14.40
CA ASP A 49 2.85 -4.90 15.15
C ASP A 49 3.90 -5.51 14.23
N GLY A 50 5.14 -5.55 14.70
CA GLY A 50 6.22 -6.22 14.00
C GLY A 50 6.93 -5.38 12.95
N CYS A 51 6.52 -4.12 12.79
CA CYS A 51 7.18 -3.19 11.87
C CYS A 51 8.20 -2.35 12.63
N GLN A 52 9.37 -2.12 12.03
CA GLN A 52 10.37 -1.22 12.60
C GLN A 52 9.89 0.23 12.55
N SER A 53 9.17 0.59 11.49
CA SER A 53 8.52 1.89 11.36
C SER A 53 7.12 1.82 11.91
N ARG A 54 6.58 2.97 12.33
CA ARG A 54 5.19 3.03 12.76
C ARG A 54 4.28 3.04 11.54
N VAL A 55 3.33 2.13 11.53
CA VAL A 55 2.31 2.02 10.47
C VAL A 55 0.95 1.93 11.13
N TRP A 56 0.06 2.85 10.81
CA TRP A 56 -1.32 2.84 11.28
C TRP A 56 -2.25 2.51 10.12
N LEU A 57 -3.18 1.61 10.35
CA LEU A 57 -4.18 1.20 9.37
C LEU A 57 -5.58 1.35 9.94
N GLN A 58 -6.42 2.07 9.23
CA GLN A 58 -7.85 2.19 9.53
C GLN A 58 -8.63 1.52 8.41
N ALA A 59 -9.52 0.59 8.78
CA ALA A 59 -10.37 -0.10 7.84
C ALA A 59 -11.83 0.19 8.18
N ASP A 60 -12.59 0.67 7.20
CA ASP A 60 -14.02 0.94 7.34
C ASP A 60 -14.79 0.05 6.37
N TYR A 61 -15.89 -0.52 6.83
CA TYR A 61 -16.77 -1.36 6.03
C TYR A 61 -17.96 -0.52 5.55
N VAL A 62 -18.00 -0.23 4.25
CA VAL A 62 -19.00 0.66 3.67
C VAL A 62 -19.60 0.00 2.43
N ASP A 63 -20.93 -0.22 2.45
CA ASP A 63 -21.67 -0.81 1.32
C ASP A 63 -21.07 -2.12 0.81
N GLY A 64 -20.64 -2.99 1.73
CA GLY A 64 -20.07 -4.29 1.39
C GLY A 64 -18.60 -4.25 0.99
N LYS A 65 -17.96 -3.10 1.04
CA LYS A 65 -16.56 -2.94 0.63
C LYS A 65 -15.73 -2.39 1.77
N MET A 66 -14.47 -2.81 1.79
CA MET A 66 -13.50 -2.31 2.76
C MET A 66 -12.83 -1.06 2.21
N ILE A 67 -12.93 0.03 2.95
CA ILE A 67 -12.23 1.27 2.61
C ILE A 67 -11.01 1.37 3.55
N LEU A 68 -9.83 1.35 2.97
CA LEU A 68 -8.58 1.32 3.72
C LEU A 68 -7.90 2.69 3.67
N THR A 69 -7.48 3.16 4.83
CA THR A 69 -6.64 4.35 4.96
C THR A 69 -5.50 4.00 5.88
N ALA A 70 -4.33 4.57 5.62
CA ALA A 70 -3.16 4.22 6.42
C ALA A 70 -2.10 5.32 6.33
N GLU A 71 -1.14 5.26 7.24
CA GLU A 71 -0.03 6.19 7.25
C GLU A 71 1.17 5.53 7.92
N SER A 72 2.37 6.03 7.58
CA SER A 72 3.61 5.62 8.22
C SER A 72 4.50 6.84 8.42
N ASP A 73 5.43 6.73 9.37
CA ASP A 73 6.46 7.74 9.59
C ASP A 73 7.71 7.55 8.71
N ALA A 74 7.77 6.49 7.92
CA ALA A 74 8.89 6.20 7.03
C ALA A 74 8.52 6.42 5.57
N LEU A 75 9.36 7.15 4.82
CA LEU A 75 9.06 7.58 3.45
C LEU A 75 8.81 6.41 2.47
N ILE A 76 9.68 5.41 2.50
CA ILE A 76 9.56 4.25 1.60
C ILE A 76 8.33 3.41 1.96
N VAL A 77 8.11 3.19 3.25
CA VAL A 77 6.96 2.43 3.74
C VAL A 77 5.66 3.13 3.38
N LYS A 78 5.61 4.46 3.46
CA LYS A 78 4.48 5.26 3.02
C LYS A 78 4.12 4.98 1.55
N GLY A 79 5.13 4.91 0.69
CA GLY A 79 4.94 4.59 -0.71
C GLY A 79 4.37 3.19 -0.92
N ILE A 80 4.91 2.21 -0.21
CA ILE A 80 4.43 0.83 -0.29
C ILE A 80 2.98 0.74 0.17
N ILE A 81 2.65 1.41 1.26
CA ILE A 81 1.28 1.46 1.79
C ILE A 81 0.33 2.10 0.77
N SER A 82 0.75 3.16 0.10
CA SER A 82 -0.08 3.80 -0.92
C SER A 82 -0.43 2.82 -2.05
N LEU A 83 0.50 1.97 -2.44
CA LEU A 83 0.27 0.94 -3.45
C LEU A 83 -0.71 -0.14 -2.95
N LEU A 84 -0.55 -0.57 -1.71
CA LEU A 84 -1.46 -1.57 -1.11
C LEU A 84 -2.89 -1.03 -1.02
N ILE A 85 -3.05 0.21 -0.61
CA ILE A 85 -4.37 0.86 -0.56
C ILE A 85 -4.97 0.95 -1.96
N ARG A 86 -4.18 1.37 -2.94
CA ARG A 86 -4.63 1.49 -4.34
C ARG A 86 -5.15 0.16 -4.88
N VAL A 87 -4.49 -0.94 -4.51
CA VAL A 87 -4.83 -2.28 -5.00
C VAL A 87 -6.03 -2.87 -4.24
N LEU A 88 -6.08 -2.68 -2.93
CA LEU A 88 -7.03 -3.40 -2.06
C LEU A 88 -8.25 -2.59 -1.63
N SER A 89 -8.13 -1.28 -1.45
CA SER A 89 -9.24 -0.47 -0.96
C SER A 89 -10.39 -0.44 -1.97
N GLY A 90 -11.62 -0.44 -1.47
CA GLY A 90 -12.80 -0.42 -2.32
C GLY A 90 -13.24 -1.78 -2.82
N HIS A 91 -12.69 -2.86 -2.26
CA HIS A 91 -13.04 -4.23 -2.61
C HIS A 91 -13.71 -4.93 -1.43
N THR A 92 -14.39 -6.06 -1.69
CA THR A 92 -15.04 -6.82 -0.63
C THR A 92 -13.99 -7.51 0.25
N PRO A 93 -14.32 -7.83 1.52
CA PRO A 93 -13.40 -8.59 2.37
C PRO A 93 -12.95 -9.91 1.75
N LYS A 94 -13.85 -10.60 1.05
CA LYS A 94 -13.52 -11.87 0.40
C LYS A 94 -12.49 -11.68 -0.71
N GLU A 95 -12.67 -10.65 -1.54
CA GLU A 95 -11.73 -10.35 -2.61
C GLU A 95 -10.33 -10.05 -2.06
N ILE A 96 -10.28 -9.32 -0.94
CA ILE A 96 -9.01 -8.97 -0.29
C ILE A 96 -8.34 -10.21 0.28
N ILE A 97 -9.10 -11.06 0.98
CA ILE A 97 -8.56 -12.30 1.60
C ILE A 97 -8.06 -13.26 0.52
N ASP A 98 -8.77 -13.37 -0.59
CA ASP A 98 -8.44 -14.30 -1.67
C ASP A 98 -7.35 -13.76 -2.61
N ALA A 99 -6.95 -12.50 -2.47
CA ALA A 99 -5.98 -11.86 -3.37
C ALA A 99 -4.58 -12.45 -3.18
N ASP A 100 -3.91 -12.71 -4.31
CA ASP A 100 -2.49 -13.02 -4.34
C ASP A 100 -1.78 -11.72 -4.73
N LEU A 101 -0.99 -11.17 -3.82
CA LEU A 101 -0.33 -9.87 -4.02
C LEU A 101 0.99 -10.04 -4.76
N TYR A 102 0.92 -10.51 -6.00
CA TYR A 102 2.09 -10.78 -6.83
C TYR A 102 2.85 -9.51 -7.26
N PHE A 103 2.22 -8.34 -7.19
CA PHE A 103 2.87 -7.11 -7.64
C PHE A 103 4.11 -6.77 -6.83
N ILE A 104 4.12 -7.12 -5.54
CA ILE A 104 5.26 -6.84 -4.64
C ILE A 104 6.52 -7.51 -5.17
N ASP A 105 6.43 -8.78 -5.56
CA ASP A 105 7.54 -9.52 -6.14
C ASP A 105 7.92 -8.99 -7.53
N ARG A 106 6.90 -8.69 -8.34
CA ARG A 106 7.10 -8.27 -9.73
C ARG A 106 7.82 -6.92 -9.85
N ILE A 107 7.57 -6.00 -8.94
CA ILE A 107 8.28 -4.71 -8.95
C ILE A 107 9.60 -4.77 -8.18
N GLY A 108 9.91 -5.92 -7.58
CA GLY A 108 11.20 -6.16 -6.93
C GLY A 108 11.34 -5.63 -5.52
N LEU A 109 10.25 -5.20 -4.88
CA LEU A 109 10.29 -4.63 -3.53
C LEU A 109 10.66 -5.64 -2.45
N LYS A 110 10.33 -6.91 -2.65
CA LYS A 110 10.53 -7.94 -1.64
C LYS A 110 11.99 -8.06 -1.20
N GLU A 111 12.92 -7.89 -2.13
CA GLU A 111 14.35 -7.96 -1.86
C GLU A 111 14.84 -6.79 -0.99
N HIS A 112 14.09 -5.69 -0.97
CA HIS A 112 14.46 -4.47 -0.27
C HIS A 112 13.65 -4.23 1.02
N LEU A 113 12.69 -5.12 1.32
CA LEU A 113 11.83 -4.99 2.50
C LEU A 113 12.33 -5.75 3.72
N SER A 114 13.31 -6.59 3.55
CA SER A 114 13.88 -7.39 4.65
C SER A 114 14.90 -6.61 5.45
#